data_eb9f70c2d016c4ec00c441520657426b
#
_entry.id   eb9f70c2d016c4ec00c441520657426b
#
_cell.length_a   1.000
_cell.length_b   1.000
_cell.length_c   1.000
_cell.angle_alpha   90.00
_cell.angle_beta   90.00
_cell.angle_gamma   90.00
#
_symmetry.space_group_name_H-M   'P 1'
#
loop_
_entity.id
_entity.type
_entity.pdbx_description
1 polymer ?
#
loop_
_entity_poly.entity_id
_entity_poly.type
_entity_poly.pdbx_seq_one_letter_code
_entity_poly.pdbx_strand_id
1 'polypeptide(L)'
;SMFYDFAYCLYSTHKHREISPRLRLVIPLKRNVNADEYEAIGRKVADIVGMDYFDDTTYQPHRLMYWPSTSNDAEFFFTYEDLPLLDPDKILNEYVDWTDTLEWPTSSREESKTKRLADKQGDPEEKPGIVGAFCRAYTIEEAIETFIPDLYEKHSTNRYTYHEGSTAGGLVLY
;
A
#
# COMPACT_ATOMS: atom_id res chain seq x y z
N SER A 1 -7.05 13.03 -18.83
CA SER A 1 -6.57 11.74 -18.31
C SER A 1 -5.18 11.95 -17.73
N MET A 2 -5.05 11.80 -16.42
CA MET A 2 -3.79 12.03 -15.66
C MET A 2 -2.61 11.16 -16.15
N PHE A 3 -2.89 10.05 -16.81
CA PHE A 3 -1.90 9.06 -17.26
C PHE A 3 -1.04 9.50 -18.46
N TYR A 4 -1.39 10.61 -19.12
CA TYR A 4 -0.68 11.09 -20.30
C TYR A 4 0.28 12.25 -20.06
N ASP A 5 0.41 12.70 -18.81
CA ASP A 5 1.14 13.95 -18.51
C ASP A 5 2.49 13.74 -17.82
N PHE A 6 2.98 12.48 -17.66
CA PHE A 6 4.27 12.19 -17.04
C PHE A 6 5.00 11.02 -17.69
N ALA A 7 6.32 10.99 -17.50
CA ALA A 7 7.20 9.98 -18.04
C ALA A 7 6.89 8.60 -17.46
N TYR A 8 6.91 7.57 -18.29
CA TYR A 8 6.82 6.18 -17.86
C TYR A 8 7.51 5.23 -18.86
N CYS A 9 7.83 4.05 -18.40
CA CYS A 9 8.07 2.92 -19.29
C CYS A 9 7.25 1.71 -18.86
N LEU A 10 6.81 0.94 -19.85
CA LEU A 10 6.02 -0.27 -19.67
C LEU A 10 6.69 -1.41 -20.44
N TYR A 11 6.95 -2.53 -19.76
CA TYR A 11 7.55 -3.69 -20.41
C TYR A 11 6.97 -5.00 -19.89
N SER A 12 7.08 -6.03 -20.76
CA SER A 12 6.66 -7.40 -20.43
C SER A 12 7.67 -8.07 -19.51
N THR A 13 7.18 -8.86 -18.55
CA THR A 13 8.02 -9.66 -17.64
C THR A 13 8.27 -11.07 -18.23
N HIS A 14 9.22 -11.83 -17.67
CA HIS A 14 9.64 -13.16 -18.18
C HIS A 14 8.48 -14.14 -18.45
N LYS A 15 7.43 -14.10 -17.63
CA LYS A 15 6.26 -14.99 -17.76
C LYS A 15 5.10 -14.38 -18.54
N HIS A 16 5.34 -13.29 -19.27
CA HIS A 16 4.32 -12.67 -20.11
C HIS A 16 3.87 -13.62 -21.22
N ARG A 17 2.58 -13.60 -21.52
CA ARG A 17 1.95 -14.25 -22.67
C ARG A 17 0.83 -13.34 -23.15
N GLU A 18 0.53 -13.35 -24.43
CA GLU A 18 -0.56 -12.55 -25.01
C GLU A 18 -1.90 -12.85 -24.33
N ILE A 19 -2.20 -14.11 -24.09
CA ILE A 19 -3.43 -14.57 -23.42
C ILE A 19 -3.44 -14.33 -21.89
N SER A 20 -2.28 -14.05 -21.30
CA SER A 20 -2.09 -13.76 -19.87
C SER A 20 -1.02 -12.69 -19.71
N PRO A 21 -1.36 -11.43 -19.99
CA PRO A 21 -0.40 -10.34 -19.96
C PRO A 21 0.21 -10.15 -18.58
N ARG A 22 1.55 -9.99 -18.54
CA ARG A 22 2.30 -9.66 -17.33
C ARG A 22 3.25 -8.53 -17.66
N LEU A 23 2.85 -7.34 -17.25
CA LEU A 23 3.56 -6.11 -17.56
C LEU A 23 4.12 -5.49 -16.28
N ARG A 24 5.11 -4.63 -16.45
CA ARG A 24 5.67 -3.80 -15.39
C ARG A 24 5.69 -2.37 -15.83
N LEU A 25 5.04 -1.53 -15.06
CA LEU A 25 5.01 -0.09 -15.21
C LEU A 25 6.07 0.51 -14.28
N VAL A 26 6.95 1.36 -14.82
CA VAL A 26 7.94 2.11 -14.06
C VAL A 26 7.71 3.59 -14.34
N ILE A 27 7.55 4.36 -13.29
CA ILE A 27 7.27 5.80 -13.33
C ILE A 27 8.36 6.52 -12.52
N PRO A 28 9.22 7.31 -13.17
CA PRO A 28 10.24 8.08 -12.46
C PRO A 28 9.62 9.27 -11.72
N LEU A 29 10.04 9.47 -10.48
CA LEU A 29 9.57 10.56 -9.63
C LEU A 29 10.49 11.76 -9.69
N LYS A 30 9.94 12.97 -9.55
CA LYS A 30 10.66 14.25 -9.56
C LYS A 30 11.58 14.45 -8.35
N ARG A 31 11.28 13.79 -7.22
CA ARG A 31 12.09 13.78 -6.00
C ARG A 31 12.12 12.40 -5.37
N ASN A 32 13.08 12.21 -4.46
CA ASN A 32 13.08 11.02 -3.60
C ASN A 32 11.87 11.05 -2.65
N VAL A 33 11.36 9.87 -2.35
CA VAL A 33 10.23 9.64 -1.43
C VAL A 33 10.65 8.63 -0.36
N ASN A 34 10.04 8.73 0.81
CA ASN A 34 10.21 7.72 1.85
C ASN A 34 9.31 6.48 1.58
N ALA A 35 9.37 5.49 2.46
CA ALA A 35 8.65 4.23 2.28
C ALA A 35 7.12 4.40 2.31
N ASP A 36 6.62 5.25 3.20
CA ASP A 36 5.18 5.49 3.34
C ASP A 36 4.63 6.33 2.18
N GLU A 37 5.36 7.37 1.76
CA GLU A 37 5.03 8.12 0.55
C GLU A 37 5.01 7.21 -0.69
N TYR A 38 5.99 6.29 -0.81
CA TYR A 38 6.04 5.35 -1.94
C TYR A 38 4.80 4.49 -2.02
N GLU A 39 4.35 3.94 -0.89
CA GLU A 39 3.15 3.10 -0.85
C GLU A 39 1.88 3.90 -1.17
N ALA A 40 1.70 5.08 -0.55
CA ALA A 40 0.56 5.95 -0.82
C ALA A 40 0.49 6.38 -2.30
N ILE A 41 1.62 6.82 -2.88
CA ILE A 41 1.72 7.22 -4.29
C ILE A 41 1.42 6.04 -5.21
N GLY A 42 2.03 4.87 -4.95
CA GLY A 42 1.84 3.67 -5.75
C GLY A 42 0.39 3.22 -5.79
N ARG A 43 -0.30 3.23 -4.65
CA ARG A 43 -1.72 2.89 -4.53
C ARG A 43 -2.62 3.90 -5.26
N LYS A 44 -2.33 5.20 -5.13
CA LYS A 44 -3.11 6.24 -5.82
C LYS A 44 -2.96 6.17 -7.33
N VAL A 45 -1.75 5.95 -7.82
CA VAL A 45 -1.49 5.73 -9.25
C VAL A 45 -2.21 4.47 -9.75
N ALA A 46 -2.19 3.40 -8.98
CA ALA A 46 -2.90 2.17 -9.34
C ALA A 46 -4.42 2.35 -9.36
N ASP A 47 -4.99 3.14 -8.46
CA ASP A 47 -6.40 3.49 -8.42
C ASP A 47 -6.84 4.18 -9.73
N ILE A 48 -6.03 5.13 -10.22
CA ILE A 48 -6.28 5.84 -11.49
C ILE A 48 -6.30 4.88 -12.69
N VAL A 49 -5.44 3.84 -12.69
CA VAL A 49 -5.36 2.85 -13.79
C VAL A 49 -6.44 1.78 -13.66
N GLY A 50 -6.72 1.40 -12.44
CA GLY A 50 -7.57 0.29 -12.04
C GLY A 50 -6.80 -0.64 -11.10
N MET A 51 -7.12 -0.53 -9.81
CA MET A 51 -6.39 -1.17 -8.71
C MET A 51 -6.21 -2.68 -8.89
N ASP A 52 -7.22 -3.37 -9.45
CA ASP A 52 -7.22 -4.83 -9.62
C ASP A 52 -6.28 -5.35 -10.71
N TYR A 53 -5.72 -4.47 -11.55
CA TYR A 53 -4.70 -4.84 -12.54
C TYR A 53 -3.31 -5.00 -11.92
N PHE A 54 -3.09 -4.51 -10.72
CA PHE A 54 -1.80 -4.55 -10.04
C PHE A 54 -1.69 -5.72 -9.06
N ASP A 55 -0.48 -6.21 -8.87
CA ASP A 55 -0.14 -7.15 -7.79
C ASP A 55 -0.06 -6.38 -6.47
N ASP A 56 -0.85 -6.76 -5.46
CA ASP A 56 -0.93 -6.10 -4.16
C ASP A 56 0.45 -5.99 -3.46
N THR A 57 1.40 -6.84 -3.80
CA THR A 57 2.76 -6.78 -3.28
C THR A 57 3.64 -5.72 -3.95
N THR A 58 3.17 -5.08 -5.02
CA THR A 58 3.90 -4.03 -5.75
C THR A 58 4.15 -2.79 -4.90
N TYR A 59 3.27 -2.51 -3.94
CA TYR A 59 3.35 -1.34 -3.08
C TYR A 59 4.38 -1.45 -1.95
N GLN A 60 4.97 -2.62 -1.75
CA GLN A 60 6.00 -2.85 -0.73
C GLN A 60 7.33 -2.22 -1.16
N PRO A 61 7.91 -1.23 -0.44
CA PRO A 61 9.13 -0.53 -0.86
C PRO A 61 10.35 -1.42 -1.00
N HIS A 62 10.40 -2.53 -0.24
CA HIS A 62 11.49 -3.50 -0.26
C HIS A 62 11.32 -4.57 -1.35
N ARG A 63 10.29 -4.48 -2.19
CA ARG A 63 10.01 -5.50 -3.21
C ARG A 63 11.10 -5.54 -4.26
N LEU A 64 11.72 -6.71 -4.40
CA LEU A 64 12.73 -6.94 -5.42
C LEU A 64 12.13 -6.86 -6.83
N MET A 65 12.77 -6.10 -7.69
CA MET A 65 12.43 -5.96 -9.09
C MET A 65 13.54 -6.56 -9.97
N TYR A 66 13.21 -7.65 -10.67
CA TYR A 66 14.16 -8.26 -11.62
C TYR A 66 14.30 -7.43 -12.89
N TRP A 67 15.46 -7.50 -13.52
CA TRP A 67 15.70 -6.95 -14.84
C TRP A 67 14.72 -7.49 -15.88
N PRO A 68 14.41 -6.73 -16.94
CA PRO A 68 13.62 -7.22 -18.06
C PRO A 68 14.22 -8.50 -18.65
N SER A 69 13.38 -9.48 -18.87
CA SER A 69 13.75 -10.71 -19.56
C SER A 69 12.53 -11.32 -20.24
N THR A 70 12.75 -12.10 -21.28
CA THR A 70 11.69 -12.83 -21.96
C THR A 70 12.10 -14.28 -22.18
N SER A 71 11.17 -15.19 -22.19
CA SER A 71 11.43 -16.58 -22.56
C SER A 71 11.48 -16.74 -24.09
N ASN A 72 12.17 -17.78 -24.58
CA ASN A 72 12.36 -18.00 -26.02
C ASN A 72 11.04 -18.20 -26.80
N ASP A 73 9.97 -18.55 -26.11
CA ASP A 73 8.63 -18.83 -26.64
C ASP A 73 7.64 -17.67 -26.40
N ALA A 74 8.13 -16.50 -26.02
CA ALA A 74 7.31 -15.32 -25.76
C ALA A 74 7.84 -14.09 -26.49
N GLU A 75 6.94 -13.16 -26.78
CA GLU A 75 7.28 -11.86 -27.34
C GLU A 75 7.61 -10.87 -26.23
N PHE A 76 8.63 -10.05 -26.46
CA PHE A 76 8.98 -8.94 -25.59
C PHE A 76 8.22 -7.70 -26.04
N PHE A 77 7.45 -7.13 -25.11
CA PHE A 77 6.77 -5.85 -25.28
C PHE A 77 7.48 -4.76 -24.49
N PHE A 78 7.66 -3.60 -25.11
CA PHE A 78 8.22 -2.42 -24.48
C PHE A 78 7.66 -1.15 -25.12
N THR A 79 7.26 -0.20 -24.29
CA THR A 79 6.91 1.16 -24.70
C THR A 79 7.32 2.15 -23.63
N TYR A 80 7.52 3.41 -24.00
CA TYR A 80 7.81 4.49 -23.06
C TYR A 80 7.29 5.84 -23.58
N GLU A 81 7.10 6.76 -22.66
CA GLU A 81 6.86 8.18 -22.96
C GLU A 81 7.90 9.02 -22.22
N ASP A 82 8.56 9.90 -22.96
CA ASP A 82 9.54 10.86 -22.44
C ASP A 82 8.87 12.21 -22.17
N LEU A 83 8.26 12.30 -21.00
CA LEU A 83 7.49 13.44 -20.50
C LEU A 83 8.11 13.93 -19.17
N PRO A 84 7.61 15.03 -18.58
CA PRO A 84 8.05 15.45 -17.25
C PRO A 84 7.91 14.32 -16.22
N LEU A 85 8.83 14.28 -15.25
CA LEU A 85 8.77 13.31 -14.14
C LEU A 85 7.51 13.53 -13.31
N LEU A 86 6.94 12.44 -12.79
CA LEU A 86 5.79 12.50 -11.89
C LEU A 86 6.15 13.28 -10.62
N ASP A 87 5.37 14.31 -10.32
CA ASP A 87 5.49 15.08 -9.10
C ASP A 87 4.77 14.35 -7.96
N PRO A 88 5.51 13.75 -6.99
CA PRO A 88 4.91 12.99 -5.92
C PRO A 88 4.00 13.83 -5.03
N ASP A 89 4.31 15.12 -4.85
CA ASP A 89 3.50 16.00 -3.99
C ASP A 89 2.10 16.25 -4.57
N LYS A 90 1.97 16.25 -5.89
CA LYS A 90 0.66 16.34 -6.54
C LYS A 90 -0.21 15.14 -6.25
N ILE A 91 0.38 13.94 -6.26
CA ILE A 91 -0.35 12.69 -5.97
C ILE A 91 -0.73 12.63 -4.49
N LEU A 92 0.19 12.98 -3.60
CA LEU A 92 -0.08 12.98 -2.14
C LEU A 92 -1.16 14.00 -1.77
N ASN A 93 -1.21 15.14 -2.43
CA ASN A 93 -2.24 16.17 -2.22
C ASN A 93 -3.65 15.77 -2.71
N GLU A 94 -3.81 14.64 -3.39
CA GLU A 94 -5.13 14.10 -3.74
C GLU A 94 -5.80 13.33 -2.59
N TYR A 95 -5.06 13.02 -1.54
CA TYR A 95 -5.61 12.50 -0.29
C TYR A 95 -6.05 13.65 0.61
N VAL A 96 -7.03 13.41 1.49
CA VAL A 96 -7.33 14.34 2.60
C VAL A 96 -6.21 14.27 3.63
N ASP A 97 -5.80 13.06 3.99
CA ASP A 97 -4.62 12.78 4.81
C ASP A 97 -3.92 11.51 4.29
N TRP A 98 -2.87 11.68 3.48
CA TRP A 98 -2.12 10.54 2.94
C TRP A 98 -1.40 9.70 4.03
N THR A 99 -1.27 10.23 5.25
CA THR A 99 -0.67 9.50 6.39
C THR A 99 -1.66 8.55 7.07
N ASP A 100 -2.97 8.75 6.81
CA ASP A 100 -4.01 7.80 7.21
C ASP A 100 -4.10 6.66 6.19
N THR A 101 -3.63 5.49 6.58
CA THR A 101 -3.63 4.30 5.70
C THR A 101 -5.04 3.79 5.37
N LEU A 102 -6.07 4.22 6.10
CA LEU A 102 -7.47 3.88 5.79
C LEU A 102 -7.99 4.62 4.54
N GLU A 103 -7.37 5.75 4.19
CA GLU A 103 -7.68 6.46 2.95
C GLU A 103 -7.01 5.86 1.70
N TRP A 104 -6.08 4.92 1.89
CA TRP A 104 -5.35 4.34 0.77
C TRP A 104 -6.23 3.40 -0.05
N PRO A 105 -6.24 3.54 -1.37
CA PRO A 105 -6.98 2.62 -2.24
C PRO A 105 -6.55 1.16 -2.02
N THR A 106 -7.53 0.27 -2.00
CA THR A 106 -7.33 -1.17 -1.83
C THR A 106 -7.90 -1.95 -3.03
N SER A 107 -7.31 -3.11 -3.33
CA SER A 107 -7.85 -3.99 -4.36
C SER A 107 -9.04 -4.78 -3.82
N SER A 108 -9.88 -5.30 -4.73
CA SER A 108 -10.98 -6.19 -4.36
C SER A 108 -10.50 -7.46 -3.62
N ARG A 109 -9.25 -7.88 -3.86
CA ARG A 109 -8.60 -9.00 -3.17
C ARG A 109 -8.26 -8.67 -1.72
N GLU A 110 -7.72 -7.46 -1.47
CA GLU A 110 -7.41 -6.98 -0.12
C GLU A 110 -8.68 -6.80 0.70
N GLU A 111 -9.73 -6.19 0.14
CA GLU A 111 -11.04 -6.03 0.78
C GLU A 111 -11.65 -7.38 1.16
N SER A 112 -11.65 -8.35 0.24
CA SER A 112 -12.17 -9.69 0.49
C SER A 112 -11.39 -10.41 1.59
N LYS A 113 -10.08 -10.21 1.67
CA LYS A 113 -9.23 -10.76 2.71
C LYS A 113 -9.54 -10.13 4.08
N THR A 114 -9.63 -8.80 4.13
CA THR A 114 -9.94 -8.05 5.34
C THR A 114 -11.31 -8.44 5.88
N LYS A 115 -12.33 -8.51 5.02
CA LYS A 115 -13.69 -8.95 5.40
C LYS A 115 -13.68 -10.36 6.01
N ARG A 116 -13.01 -11.32 5.37
CA ARG A 116 -12.90 -12.69 5.90
C ARG A 116 -12.19 -12.75 7.26
N LEU A 117 -11.20 -11.89 7.51
CA LEU A 117 -10.52 -11.81 8.79
C LEU A 117 -11.44 -11.21 9.87
N ALA A 118 -12.16 -10.14 9.55
CA ALA A 118 -13.13 -9.51 10.44
C ALA A 118 -14.25 -10.50 10.82
N ASP A 119 -14.86 -11.17 9.84
CA ASP A 119 -15.89 -12.19 10.08
C ASP A 119 -15.40 -13.32 10.99
N LYS A 120 -14.13 -13.71 10.89
CA LYS A 120 -13.53 -14.74 11.74
C LYS A 120 -13.28 -14.28 13.18
N GLN A 121 -12.93 -13.02 13.37
CA GLN A 121 -12.63 -12.48 14.70
C GLN A 121 -13.89 -12.14 15.51
N GLY A 122 -14.98 -11.77 14.83
CA GLY A 122 -16.19 -11.23 15.47
C GLY A 122 -15.95 -9.87 16.12
N ASP A 123 -17.01 -9.29 16.64
CA ASP A 123 -16.96 -8.00 17.32
C ASP A 123 -16.22 -8.12 18.68
N PRO A 124 -15.12 -7.40 18.90
CA PRO A 124 -14.41 -7.41 20.17
C PRO A 124 -15.27 -6.96 21.37
N GLU A 125 -16.22 -6.03 21.16
CA GLU A 125 -17.09 -5.52 22.21
C GLU A 125 -18.14 -6.54 22.66
N GLU A 126 -18.54 -7.48 21.78
CA GLU A 126 -19.50 -8.54 22.07
C GLU A 126 -18.86 -9.72 22.82
N LYS A 127 -17.52 -9.76 22.95
CA LYS A 127 -16.84 -10.84 23.64
C LYS A 127 -17.21 -10.88 25.13
N PRO A 128 -17.44 -12.07 25.70
CA PRO A 128 -17.75 -12.21 27.11
C PRO A 128 -16.54 -11.96 28.01
N GLY A 129 -16.79 -11.66 29.28
CA GLY A 129 -15.78 -11.55 30.31
C GLY A 129 -14.90 -10.31 30.21
N ILE A 130 -13.66 -10.41 30.70
CA ILE A 130 -12.75 -9.28 30.87
C ILE A 130 -12.31 -8.68 29.52
N VAL A 131 -12.20 -9.48 28.48
CA VAL A 131 -11.79 -9.02 27.15
C VAL A 131 -12.84 -8.05 26.58
N GLY A 132 -14.12 -8.46 26.56
CA GLY A 132 -15.18 -7.58 26.08
C GLY A 132 -15.38 -6.35 26.96
N ALA A 133 -15.25 -6.49 28.30
CA ALA A 133 -15.31 -5.35 29.22
C ALA A 133 -14.18 -4.33 28.90
N PHE A 134 -12.98 -4.80 28.64
CA PHE A 134 -11.84 -3.97 28.26
C PHE A 134 -12.08 -3.26 26.93
N CYS A 135 -12.51 -3.98 25.89
CA CYS A 135 -12.77 -3.40 24.57
C CYS A 135 -13.90 -2.36 24.57
N ARG A 136 -14.89 -2.51 25.45
CA ARG A 136 -15.95 -1.49 25.64
C ARG A 136 -15.48 -0.25 26.43
N ALA A 137 -14.42 -0.39 27.25
CA ALA A 137 -13.94 0.67 28.13
C ALA A 137 -12.85 1.53 27.47
N TYR A 138 -12.10 0.98 26.54
CA TYR A 138 -10.95 1.63 25.92
C TYR A 138 -10.93 1.37 24.40
N THR A 139 -10.65 2.42 23.63
CA THR A 139 -10.16 2.27 22.27
C THR A 139 -8.74 1.70 22.28
N ILE A 140 -8.25 1.20 21.15
CA ILE A 140 -6.86 0.70 21.06
C ILE A 140 -5.86 1.82 21.36
N GLU A 141 -6.13 3.03 20.87
CA GLU A 141 -5.30 4.21 21.07
C GLU A 141 -5.21 4.58 22.57
N GLU A 142 -6.36 4.71 23.23
CA GLU A 142 -6.42 4.96 24.67
C GLU A 142 -5.74 3.86 25.50
N ALA A 143 -5.86 2.59 25.07
CA ALA A 143 -5.21 1.47 25.73
C ALA A 143 -3.68 1.53 25.61
N ILE A 144 -3.14 1.89 24.43
CA ILE A 144 -1.70 2.09 24.23
C ILE A 144 -1.21 3.21 25.14
N GLU A 145 -1.87 4.37 25.09
CA GLU A 145 -1.47 5.56 25.87
C GLU A 145 -1.57 5.35 27.38
N THR A 146 -2.55 4.57 27.83
CA THR A 146 -2.80 4.36 29.26
C THR A 146 -1.90 3.26 29.86
N PHE A 147 -1.72 2.15 29.15
CA PHE A 147 -1.13 0.94 29.75
C PHE A 147 0.29 0.63 29.27
N ILE A 148 0.65 1.09 28.07
CA ILE A 148 1.94 0.77 27.43
C ILE A 148 2.58 1.96 26.70
N PRO A 149 2.53 3.21 27.26
CA PRO A 149 3.05 4.40 26.56
C PRO A 149 4.55 4.32 26.26
N ASP A 150 5.31 3.61 27.12
CA ASP A 150 6.76 3.47 26.94
C ASP A 150 7.17 2.45 25.87
N LEU A 151 6.22 1.68 25.34
CA LEU A 151 6.50 0.64 24.36
C LEU A 151 6.21 1.09 22.92
N TYR A 152 5.33 2.04 22.73
CA TYR A 152 4.89 2.50 21.43
C TYR A 152 4.96 4.01 21.28
N GLU A 153 5.41 4.46 20.13
CA GLU A 153 5.40 5.86 19.72
C GLU A 153 4.46 6.05 18.52
N LYS A 154 3.65 7.10 18.55
CA LYS A 154 2.76 7.43 17.41
C LYS A 154 3.60 7.84 16.21
N HIS A 155 3.42 7.12 15.10
CA HIS A 155 4.15 7.33 13.85
C HIS A 155 3.39 8.24 12.88
N SER A 156 2.09 8.01 12.73
CA SER A 156 1.18 8.80 11.89
C SER A 156 -0.25 8.68 12.41
N THR A 157 -1.25 9.12 11.64
CA THR A 157 -2.65 9.21 12.07
C THR A 157 -3.17 7.93 12.73
N ASN A 158 -2.91 6.77 12.11
CA ASN A 158 -3.39 5.47 12.60
C ASN A 158 -2.28 4.41 12.74
N ARG A 159 -1.00 4.85 12.87
CA ARG A 159 0.15 3.94 12.97
C ARG A 159 1.01 4.24 14.19
N TYR A 160 1.55 3.18 14.76
CA TYR A 160 2.47 3.24 15.89
C TYR A 160 3.73 2.42 15.60
N THR A 161 4.87 2.91 16.12
CA THR A 161 6.15 2.20 16.09
C THR A 161 6.39 1.56 17.46
N TYR A 162 6.69 0.26 17.47
CA TYR A 162 7.19 -0.41 18.66
C TYR A 162 8.67 -0.06 18.86
N HIS A 163 9.06 0.43 20.04
CA HIS A 163 10.41 0.95 20.30
C HIS A 163 11.53 -0.07 20.03
N GLU A 164 11.29 -1.35 20.32
CA GLU A 164 12.27 -2.42 20.05
C GLU A 164 12.06 -3.09 18.67
N GLY A 165 11.13 -2.57 17.87
CA GLY A 165 10.82 -3.10 16.55
C GLY A 165 11.77 -2.62 15.46
N SER A 166 11.90 -3.41 14.42
CA SER A 166 12.72 -3.06 13.24
C SER A 166 11.94 -2.26 12.17
N THR A 167 10.63 -2.08 12.36
CA THR A 167 9.74 -1.47 11.36
C THR A 167 9.06 -0.23 11.95
N ALA A 168 9.29 0.92 11.33
CA ALA A 168 8.56 2.14 11.66
C ALA A 168 7.09 2.01 11.27
N GLY A 169 6.17 2.47 12.14
CA GLY A 169 4.74 2.41 11.90
C GLY A 169 4.18 1.00 11.68
N GLY A 170 4.78 -0.02 12.29
CA GLY A 170 4.43 -1.42 12.06
C GLY A 170 3.08 -1.86 12.66
N LEU A 171 2.57 -1.14 13.66
CA LEU A 171 1.22 -1.33 14.21
C LEU A 171 0.26 -0.39 13.49
N VAL A 172 -0.75 -0.91 12.86
CA VAL A 172 -1.81 -0.15 12.15
C VAL A 172 -3.12 -0.34 12.90
N LEU A 173 -3.81 0.76 13.21
CA LEU A 173 -5.15 0.76 13.80
C LEU A 173 -6.20 0.86 12.69
N TYR A 174 -7.20 -0.01 12.73
CA TYR A 174 -8.29 -0.08 11.76
C TYR A 174 -9.62 0.24 12.43
#